data_fd46680bda5c2b9d70f67e0ea441e9aa
#
_entry.id   fd46680bda5c2b9d70f67e0ea441e9aa
#
_cell.length_a   1.000
_cell.length_b   1.000
_cell.length_c   1.000
_cell.angle_alpha   90.00
_cell.angle_beta   90.00
_cell.angle_gamma   90.00
#
_symmetry.space_group_name_H-M   'P 1'
#
loop_
_entity.id
_entity.type
_entity.pdbx_description
1 polymer ?
#
loop_
_entity_poly.entity_id
_entity_poly.type
_entity_poly.pdbx_seq_one_letter_code
_entity_poly.pdbx_strand_id
1 'polypeptide(L)'
;AMIELDGTPNKSKLGGNTTYSTSMAVMRAACNILHVPQYKYLAEGEIKTIPLPTSDMFAGGSYEENTMPVQECTIIPYKVSSIAEATAILCKVYKLLPDVIKEFQGGRRPEIGAMSEYMAPSTEFMDCLDILWETCKRAGCEDKIGFHMDCAFSEIYNAERKTYNYCGREIDTDEVIGILKEATEKYNFLYLEDPLDENDWEGWAKAAKILTRTTLCGDDLTVTSAV
;
A
#
# COMPACT_ATOMS: atom_id res chain seq x y z
N ALA A 1 9.06 -26.94 -13.34
CA ALA A 1 9.44 -26.72 -14.75
C ALA A 1 10.07 -25.34 -14.97
N MET A 2 9.32 -24.21 -14.83
CA MET A 2 9.90 -22.86 -15.08
C MET A 2 11.04 -22.52 -14.13
N ILE A 3 10.90 -22.78 -12.84
CA ILE A 3 11.95 -22.56 -11.83
C ILE A 3 13.20 -23.39 -12.15
N GLU A 4 13.03 -24.63 -12.53
CA GLU A 4 14.14 -25.52 -12.94
C GLU A 4 14.80 -25.05 -14.23
N LEU A 5 14.00 -24.54 -15.19
CA LEU A 5 14.50 -23.99 -16.45
C LEU A 5 15.29 -22.69 -16.22
N ASP A 6 14.82 -21.85 -15.33
CA ASP A 6 15.52 -20.63 -14.91
C ASP A 6 16.83 -20.97 -14.19
N GLY A 7 16.77 -21.81 -13.18
CA GLY A 7 17.92 -22.31 -12.42
C GLY A 7 18.62 -21.25 -11.57
N THR A 8 18.07 -20.04 -11.46
CA THR A 8 18.61 -18.96 -10.59
C THR A 8 17.73 -18.76 -9.35
N PRO A 9 18.30 -18.37 -8.20
CA PRO A 9 17.52 -18.14 -6.98
C PRO A 9 16.43 -17.07 -7.12
N ASN A 10 16.73 -16.02 -7.89
CA ASN A 10 15.89 -14.84 -8.07
C ASN A 10 15.11 -14.83 -9.41
N LYS A 11 15.10 -15.94 -10.15
CA LYS A 11 14.41 -16.03 -11.45
C LYS A 11 14.92 -15.03 -12.50
N SER A 12 16.19 -14.63 -12.41
CA SER A 12 16.77 -13.58 -13.25
C SER A 12 16.96 -13.96 -14.72
N LYS A 13 16.96 -15.26 -15.07
CA LYS A 13 17.15 -15.73 -16.44
C LYS A 13 15.87 -15.62 -17.28
N LEU A 14 14.72 -16.02 -16.74
CA LEU A 14 13.42 -15.91 -17.39
C LEU A 14 12.73 -14.57 -17.07
N GLY A 15 13.00 -14.05 -15.91
CA GLY A 15 12.40 -12.84 -15.37
C GLY A 15 11.04 -13.06 -14.71
N GLY A 16 10.69 -12.15 -13.78
CA GLY A 16 9.44 -12.20 -13.02
C GLY A 16 8.20 -12.16 -13.91
N ASN A 17 8.16 -11.24 -14.87
CA ASN A 17 7.02 -11.09 -15.78
C ASN A 17 6.73 -12.37 -16.57
N THR A 18 7.76 -13.06 -17.07
CA THR A 18 7.60 -14.32 -17.83
C THR A 18 7.06 -15.42 -16.94
N THR A 19 7.65 -15.59 -15.75
CA THR A 19 7.24 -16.66 -14.82
C THR A 19 5.83 -16.44 -14.31
N TYR A 20 5.48 -15.20 -13.94
CA TYR A 20 4.14 -14.83 -13.50
C TYR A 20 3.09 -15.03 -14.60
N SER A 21 3.28 -14.42 -15.77
CA SER A 21 2.30 -14.47 -16.87
C SER A 21 2.05 -15.88 -17.35
N THR A 22 3.11 -16.71 -17.47
CA THR A 22 2.98 -18.11 -17.87
C THR A 22 2.23 -18.93 -16.82
N SER A 23 2.55 -18.74 -15.53
CA SER A 23 1.88 -19.42 -14.42
C SER A 23 0.38 -19.08 -14.41
N MET A 24 0.04 -17.80 -14.55
CA MET A 24 -1.36 -17.35 -14.61
C MET A 24 -2.11 -17.90 -15.82
N ALA A 25 -1.47 -17.96 -17.00
CA ALA A 25 -2.08 -18.49 -18.20
C ALA A 25 -2.41 -20.01 -18.06
N VAL A 26 -1.48 -20.78 -17.50
CA VAL A 26 -1.68 -22.22 -17.25
C VAL A 26 -2.80 -22.45 -16.23
N MET A 27 -2.80 -21.69 -15.14
CA MET A 27 -3.85 -21.76 -14.12
C MET A 27 -5.23 -21.44 -14.71
N ARG A 28 -5.34 -20.37 -15.51
CA ARG A 28 -6.60 -19.99 -16.17
C ARG A 28 -7.07 -21.06 -17.14
N ALA A 29 -6.18 -21.68 -17.90
CA ALA A 29 -6.50 -22.79 -18.79
C ALA A 29 -7.06 -23.98 -18.02
N ALA A 30 -6.42 -24.36 -16.90
CA ALA A 30 -6.90 -25.43 -16.03
C ALA A 30 -8.30 -25.12 -15.47
N CYS A 31 -8.52 -23.92 -14.95
CA CYS A 31 -9.81 -23.48 -14.43
C CYS A 31 -10.93 -23.55 -15.50
N ASN A 32 -10.62 -23.14 -16.73
CA ASN A 32 -11.57 -23.20 -17.85
C ASN A 32 -11.94 -24.65 -18.21
N ILE A 33 -10.97 -25.56 -18.27
CA ILE A 33 -11.20 -26.99 -18.54
C ILE A 33 -12.05 -27.64 -17.44
N LEU A 34 -11.76 -27.31 -16.19
CA LEU A 34 -12.44 -27.85 -15.02
C LEU A 34 -13.80 -27.17 -14.72
N HIS A 35 -14.12 -26.08 -15.41
CA HIS A 35 -15.30 -25.22 -15.15
C HIS A 35 -15.40 -24.75 -13.70
N VAL A 36 -14.26 -24.40 -13.08
CA VAL A 36 -14.18 -23.87 -11.71
C VAL A 36 -13.58 -22.46 -11.71
N PRO A 37 -14.06 -21.54 -10.85
CA PRO A 37 -13.42 -20.23 -10.71
C PRO A 37 -12.05 -20.37 -10.03
N GLN A 38 -11.12 -19.47 -10.36
CA GLN A 38 -9.73 -19.49 -9.90
C GLN A 38 -9.59 -19.60 -8.38
N TYR A 39 -10.39 -18.83 -7.64
CA TYR A 39 -10.34 -18.84 -6.18
C TYR A 39 -10.69 -20.20 -5.58
N LYS A 40 -11.60 -20.97 -6.22
CA LYS A 40 -11.92 -22.34 -5.81
C LYS A 40 -10.83 -23.33 -6.20
N TYR A 41 -10.19 -23.10 -7.34
CA TYR A 41 -9.08 -23.95 -7.81
C TYR A 41 -7.87 -23.83 -6.88
N LEU A 42 -7.60 -22.63 -6.37
CA LEU A 42 -6.47 -22.36 -5.48
C LEU A 42 -6.76 -22.69 -4.00
N ALA A 43 -8.04 -22.82 -3.64
CA ALA A 43 -8.40 -23.11 -2.25
C ALA A 43 -8.07 -24.56 -1.88
N GLU A 44 -7.33 -24.74 -0.78
CA GLU A 44 -7.01 -26.06 -0.20
C GLU A 44 -8.13 -26.58 0.73
N GLY A 45 -9.38 -26.26 0.43
CA GLY A 45 -10.53 -26.65 1.25
C GLY A 45 -11.68 -25.68 1.24
N GLU A 46 -12.46 -25.63 2.31
CA GLU A 46 -13.59 -24.72 2.43
C GLU A 46 -13.14 -23.26 2.59
N ILE A 47 -13.66 -22.38 1.73
CA ILE A 47 -13.39 -20.94 1.79
C ILE A 47 -14.27 -20.34 2.88
N LYS A 48 -13.65 -19.88 3.97
CA LYS A 48 -14.36 -19.35 5.15
C LYS A 48 -14.30 -17.82 5.27
N THR A 49 -13.35 -17.18 4.59
CA THR A 49 -13.11 -15.75 4.71
C THR A 49 -12.93 -15.10 3.35
N ILE A 50 -13.33 -13.85 3.25
CA ILE A 50 -13.06 -12.97 2.11
C ILE A 50 -12.20 -11.82 2.66
N PRO A 51 -11.07 -11.47 2.02
CA PRO A 51 -10.28 -10.31 2.42
C PRO A 51 -11.09 -9.03 2.36
N LEU A 52 -10.81 -8.09 3.25
CA LEU A 52 -11.38 -6.75 3.16
C LEU A 52 -10.83 -6.05 1.93
N PRO A 53 -11.68 -5.37 1.14
CA PRO A 53 -11.20 -4.55 0.04
C PRO A 53 -10.50 -3.32 0.59
N THR A 54 -9.41 -2.94 -0.04
CA THR A 54 -8.70 -1.68 0.17
C THR A 54 -8.77 -0.83 -1.09
N SER A 55 -8.50 0.46 -0.98
CA SER A 55 -8.39 1.32 -2.16
C SER A 55 -7.40 2.42 -1.89
N ASP A 56 -6.45 2.54 -2.79
CA ASP A 56 -5.51 3.64 -2.80
C ASP A 56 -6.26 4.91 -3.16
N MET A 57 -6.03 5.92 -2.37
CA MET A 57 -6.67 7.22 -2.50
C MET A 57 -5.69 8.27 -2.99
N PHE A 58 -4.43 8.15 -2.58
CA PHE A 58 -3.35 9.02 -3.02
C PHE A 58 -2.14 8.22 -3.47
N ALA A 59 -1.58 8.62 -4.61
CA ALA A 59 -0.28 8.21 -5.10
C ALA A 59 0.80 9.24 -4.78
N GLY A 60 2.00 8.73 -4.53
CA GLY A 60 3.21 9.50 -4.32
C GLY A 60 4.45 8.67 -4.60
N GLY A 61 5.53 8.90 -3.84
CA GLY A 61 6.77 8.16 -3.96
C GLY A 61 7.42 8.31 -5.33
N SER A 62 8.00 7.24 -5.84
CA SER A 62 8.66 7.22 -7.15
C SER A 62 7.70 7.22 -8.34
N TYR A 63 6.40 6.99 -8.14
CA TYR A 63 5.42 7.01 -9.21
C TYR A 63 5.04 8.41 -9.68
N GLU A 64 5.14 9.40 -8.79
CA GLU A 64 4.65 10.76 -9.07
C GLU A 64 5.65 11.81 -8.59
N GLU A 65 6.15 12.64 -9.50
CA GLU A 65 7.11 13.71 -9.17
C GLU A 65 6.48 14.79 -8.28
N ASN A 66 7.26 15.32 -7.34
CA ASN A 66 6.88 16.43 -6.45
C ASN A 66 5.64 16.16 -5.57
N THR A 67 5.43 14.92 -5.18
CA THR A 67 4.37 14.49 -4.27
C THR A 67 4.94 14.05 -2.91
N MET A 68 4.11 13.42 -2.07
CA MET A 68 4.56 12.87 -0.79
C MET A 68 5.59 11.75 -0.99
N PRO A 69 6.49 11.50 -0.01
CA PRO A 69 7.52 10.46 -0.12
C PRO A 69 6.97 9.03 -0.02
N VAL A 70 5.76 8.87 0.48
CA VAL A 70 5.03 7.60 0.62
C VAL A 70 4.41 7.22 -0.73
N GLN A 71 4.53 5.96 -1.13
CA GLN A 71 4.04 5.50 -2.42
C GLN A 71 2.51 5.54 -2.51
N GLU A 72 1.82 5.03 -1.47
CA GLU A 72 0.36 4.93 -1.45
C GLU A 72 -0.24 5.28 -0.09
N CYS A 73 -1.34 6.05 -0.09
CA CYS A 73 -2.20 6.23 1.08
C CYS A 73 -3.57 5.60 0.80
N THR A 74 -3.90 4.60 1.59
CA THR A 74 -5.02 3.69 1.38
C THR A 74 -6.01 3.73 2.55
N ILE A 75 -7.28 3.52 2.28
CA ILE A 75 -8.29 3.29 3.33
C ILE A 75 -8.85 1.87 3.26
N ILE A 76 -9.18 1.35 4.42
CA ILE A 76 -9.72 -0.01 4.62
C ILE A 76 -11.01 0.06 5.44
N PRO A 77 -12.17 -0.20 4.85
CA PRO A 77 -13.41 -0.35 5.60
C PRO A 77 -13.38 -1.69 6.38
N TYR A 78 -13.06 -1.65 7.66
CA TYR A 78 -12.86 -2.87 8.46
C TYR A 78 -14.02 -3.18 9.44
N LYS A 79 -14.82 -2.18 9.81
CA LYS A 79 -16.01 -2.38 10.64
C LYS A 79 -17.27 -2.43 9.79
N VAL A 80 -17.35 -3.41 8.92
CA VAL A 80 -18.43 -3.61 7.96
C VAL A 80 -18.99 -5.03 8.03
N SER A 81 -20.22 -5.20 7.60
CA SER A 81 -20.92 -6.49 7.61
C SER A 81 -20.82 -7.26 6.28
N SER A 82 -20.38 -6.61 5.21
CA SER A 82 -20.30 -7.22 3.87
C SER A 82 -19.31 -6.48 2.96
N ILE A 83 -18.84 -7.19 1.94
CA ILE A 83 -18.04 -6.62 0.85
C ILE A 83 -18.78 -5.52 0.11
N ALA A 84 -20.10 -5.66 -0.06
CA ALA A 84 -20.93 -4.63 -0.70
C ALA A 84 -20.94 -3.32 0.10
N GLU A 85 -21.03 -3.40 1.43
CA GLU A 85 -20.91 -2.23 2.31
C GLU A 85 -19.52 -1.60 2.22
N ALA A 86 -18.46 -2.41 2.30
CA ALA A 86 -17.08 -1.94 2.17
C ALA A 86 -16.87 -1.20 0.84
N THR A 87 -17.26 -1.82 -0.28
CA THR A 87 -17.13 -1.22 -1.61
C THR A 87 -17.94 0.09 -1.73
N ALA A 88 -19.13 0.14 -1.15
CA ALA A 88 -19.94 1.37 -1.15
C ALA A 88 -19.23 2.51 -0.40
N ILE A 89 -18.57 2.23 0.72
CA ILE A 89 -17.77 3.21 1.48
C ILE A 89 -16.61 3.70 0.61
N LEU A 90 -15.81 2.79 0.04
CA LEU A 90 -14.68 3.15 -0.83
C LEU A 90 -15.10 4.05 -1.98
N CYS A 91 -16.16 3.65 -2.71
CA CYS A 91 -16.70 4.45 -3.80
C CYS A 91 -17.21 5.83 -3.35
N LYS A 92 -17.79 5.91 -2.16
CA LYS A 92 -18.30 7.19 -1.62
C LYS A 92 -17.16 8.13 -1.28
N VAL A 93 -16.12 7.63 -0.58
CA VAL A 93 -14.93 8.41 -0.23
C VAL A 93 -14.21 8.86 -1.49
N TYR A 94 -13.93 7.95 -2.44
CA TYR A 94 -13.26 8.28 -3.70
C TYR A 94 -13.98 9.39 -4.49
N LYS A 95 -15.31 9.40 -4.50
CA LYS A 95 -16.11 10.43 -5.19
C LYS A 95 -16.13 11.78 -4.48
N LEU A 96 -16.00 11.80 -3.16
CA LEU A 96 -15.99 13.04 -2.38
C LEU A 96 -14.58 13.66 -2.29
N LEU A 97 -13.55 12.84 -2.38
CA LEU A 97 -12.15 13.24 -2.20
C LEU A 97 -11.73 14.43 -3.10
N PRO A 98 -12.10 14.50 -4.40
CA PRO A 98 -11.75 15.64 -5.26
C PRO A 98 -12.21 17.00 -4.74
N ASP A 99 -13.38 17.05 -4.10
CA ASP A 99 -13.90 18.30 -3.56
C ASP A 99 -13.09 18.77 -2.35
N VAL A 100 -12.68 17.84 -1.49
CA VAL A 100 -11.83 18.14 -0.32
C VAL A 100 -10.43 18.55 -0.75
N ILE A 101 -9.83 17.84 -1.72
CA ILE A 101 -8.54 18.22 -2.30
C ILE A 101 -8.60 19.63 -2.91
N LYS A 102 -9.67 19.92 -3.67
CA LYS A 102 -9.88 21.23 -4.29
C LYS A 102 -9.94 22.34 -3.25
N GLU A 103 -10.64 22.13 -2.14
CA GLU A 103 -10.68 23.09 -1.03
C GLU A 103 -9.28 23.31 -0.44
N PHE A 104 -8.54 22.24 -0.18
CA PHE A 104 -7.17 22.30 0.33
C PHE A 104 -6.23 23.06 -0.61
N GLN A 105 -6.35 22.82 -1.92
CA GLN A 105 -5.50 23.44 -2.95
C GLN A 105 -6.00 24.82 -3.43
N GLY A 106 -6.88 25.48 -2.70
CA GLY A 106 -7.38 26.81 -3.03
C GLY A 106 -8.18 26.90 -4.34
N GLY A 107 -8.86 25.83 -4.71
CA GLY A 107 -9.74 25.74 -5.88
C GLY A 107 -9.17 24.98 -7.08
N ARG A 108 -7.90 24.55 -7.04
CA ARG A 108 -7.31 23.70 -8.07
C ARG A 108 -7.93 22.30 -8.02
N ARG A 109 -8.24 21.73 -9.17
CA ARG A 109 -8.71 20.35 -9.25
C ARG A 109 -7.56 19.37 -9.04
N PRO A 110 -7.81 18.21 -8.36
CA PRO A 110 -6.82 17.17 -8.27
C PRO A 110 -6.53 16.56 -9.64
N GLU A 111 -5.32 16.09 -9.81
CA GLU A 111 -4.89 15.26 -10.93
C GLU A 111 -5.06 13.79 -10.55
N ILE A 112 -5.21 12.94 -11.57
CA ILE A 112 -5.32 11.49 -11.38
C ILE A 112 -3.98 10.89 -11.77
N GLY A 113 -3.43 10.05 -10.89
CA GLY A 113 -2.20 9.32 -11.09
C GLY A 113 -2.36 8.13 -12.05
N ALA A 114 -1.26 7.41 -12.26
CA ALA A 114 -1.16 6.36 -13.27
C ALA A 114 -2.08 5.14 -13.01
N MET A 115 -2.43 4.88 -11.74
CA MET A 115 -3.26 3.74 -11.34
C MET A 115 -4.70 4.14 -10.97
N SER A 116 -5.10 5.36 -11.32
CA SER A 116 -6.45 5.94 -11.09
C SER A 116 -6.72 6.43 -9.67
N GLU A 117 -5.75 6.49 -8.81
CA GLU A 117 -5.74 7.24 -7.54
C GLU A 117 -5.53 8.73 -7.82
N TYR A 118 -5.74 9.58 -6.81
CA TYR A 118 -5.42 11.00 -6.95
C TYR A 118 -3.93 11.24 -6.61
N MET A 119 -3.28 12.11 -7.38
CA MET A 119 -1.94 12.59 -7.03
C MET A 119 -2.01 13.31 -5.67
N ALA A 120 -1.04 12.99 -4.79
CA ALA A 120 -0.98 13.61 -3.48
C ALA A 120 -0.90 15.14 -3.59
N PRO A 121 -1.78 15.89 -2.94
CA PRO A 121 -1.85 17.34 -3.06
C PRO A 121 -0.77 18.08 -2.25
N SER A 122 0.01 17.37 -1.45
CA SER A 122 1.07 17.88 -0.58
C SER A 122 2.27 16.95 -0.61
N THR A 123 3.46 17.51 -0.36
CA THR A 123 4.68 16.73 -0.10
C THR A 123 4.73 16.15 1.31
N GLU A 124 3.88 16.63 2.22
CA GLU A 124 3.75 16.08 3.57
C GLU A 124 2.60 15.07 3.61
N PHE A 125 2.91 13.80 3.82
CA PHE A 125 1.88 12.77 3.83
C PHE A 125 0.85 12.96 4.97
N MET A 126 1.22 13.64 6.05
CA MET A 126 0.28 13.96 7.12
C MET A 126 -0.85 14.86 6.64
N ASP A 127 -0.61 15.80 5.71
CA ASP A 127 -1.67 16.59 5.07
C ASP A 127 -2.61 15.69 4.27
N CYS A 128 -2.05 14.69 3.56
CA CYS A 128 -2.84 13.72 2.79
C CYS A 128 -3.73 12.89 3.71
N LEU A 129 -3.21 12.46 4.86
CA LEU A 129 -4.01 11.75 5.88
C LEU A 129 -5.11 12.64 6.47
N ASP A 130 -4.82 13.92 6.73
CA ASP A 130 -5.81 14.89 7.22
C ASP A 130 -6.94 15.09 6.20
N ILE A 131 -6.61 15.19 4.92
CA ILE A 131 -7.57 15.29 3.81
C ILE A 131 -8.43 14.02 3.71
N LEU A 132 -7.82 12.84 3.77
CA LEU A 132 -8.54 11.56 3.76
C LEU A 132 -9.47 11.44 4.98
N TRP A 133 -8.99 11.80 6.15
CA TRP A 133 -9.79 11.77 7.37
C TRP A 133 -10.99 12.71 7.30
N GLU A 134 -10.80 13.94 6.81
CA GLU A 134 -11.88 14.88 6.57
C GLU A 134 -12.88 14.35 5.56
N THR A 135 -12.40 13.71 4.49
CA THR A 135 -13.26 13.08 3.48
C THR A 135 -14.09 11.95 4.09
N CYS A 136 -13.49 11.12 4.92
CA CYS A 136 -14.20 10.03 5.63
C CYS A 136 -15.27 10.56 6.58
N LYS A 137 -15.01 11.66 7.28
CA LYS A 137 -16.03 12.34 8.12
C LYS A 137 -17.20 12.85 7.28
N ARG A 138 -16.94 13.53 6.16
CA ARG A 138 -17.98 13.99 5.24
C ARG A 138 -18.76 12.81 4.60
N ALA A 139 -18.11 11.68 4.43
CA ALA A 139 -18.76 10.45 4.00
C ALA A 139 -19.55 9.76 5.13
N GLY A 140 -19.38 10.16 6.39
CA GLY A 140 -20.00 9.53 7.57
C GLY A 140 -19.55 8.09 7.78
N CYS A 141 -18.25 7.82 7.60
CA CYS A 141 -17.67 6.48 7.74
C CYS A 141 -16.37 6.44 8.56
N GLU A 142 -16.01 7.53 9.24
CA GLU A 142 -14.78 7.66 10.01
C GLU A 142 -14.64 6.59 11.11
N ASP A 143 -15.74 6.10 11.66
CA ASP A 143 -15.77 5.05 12.66
C ASP A 143 -15.62 3.63 12.08
N LYS A 144 -15.69 3.49 10.76
CA LYS A 144 -15.67 2.21 10.04
C LYS A 144 -14.38 1.93 9.30
N ILE A 145 -13.49 2.92 9.17
CA ILE A 145 -12.28 2.80 8.37
C ILE A 145 -11.01 2.73 9.22
N GLY A 146 -9.99 2.09 8.69
CA GLY A 146 -8.61 2.23 9.09
C GLY A 146 -7.76 2.65 7.91
N PHE A 147 -6.54 3.08 8.20
CA PHE A 147 -5.57 3.46 7.18
C PHE A 147 -4.58 2.33 6.91
N HIS A 148 -4.05 2.34 5.72
CA HIS A 148 -2.84 1.67 5.31
C HIS A 148 -1.97 2.66 4.54
N MET A 149 -0.67 2.53 4.65
CA MET A 149 0.30 3.15 3.75
C MET A 149 1.27 2.09 3.27
N ASP A 150 1.52 2.09 1.98
CA ASP A 150 2.75 1.53 1.44
C ASP A 150 3.76 2.67 1.35
N CYS A 151 4.79 2.58 2.18
CA CYS A 151 5.83 3.60 2.22
C CYS A 151 6.83 3.41 1.08
N ALA A 152 7.14 2.16 0.72
CA ALA A 152 8.16 1.78 -0.28
C ALA A 152 9.48 2.55 -0.07
N PHE A 153 9.94 2.67 1.19
CA PHE A 153 11.03 3.59 1.55
C PHE A 153 12.41 3.14 1.09
N SER A 154 12.53 1.94 0.51
CA SER A 154 13.73 1.55 -0.25
C SER A 154 13.98 2.50 -1.44
N GLU A 155 12.92 3.05 -2.05
CA GLU A 155 12.99 3.96 -3.19
C GLU A 155 13.65 5.33 -2.85
N ILE A 156 13.57 5.75 -1.61
CA ILE A 156 14.14 7.02 -1.13
C ILE A 156 15.40 6.83 -0.27
N TYR A 157 15.86 5.58 -0.11
CA TYR A 157 17.01 5.25 0.73
C TYR A 157 18.34 5.43 0.03
N ASN A 158 19.29 6.04 0.73
CA ASN A 158 20.67 6.15 0.30
C ASN A 158 21.56 5.17 1.10
N ALA A 159 21.93 4.06 0.46
CA ALA A 159 22.71 3.00 1.11
C ALA A 159 24.12 3.42 1.55
N GLU A 160 24.74 4.40 0.86
CA GLU A 160 26.08 4.89 1.22
C GLU A 160 26.06 5.72 2.51
N ARG A 161 25.01 6.56 2.67
CA ARG A 161 24.85 7.46 3.82
C ARG A 161 23.99 6.85 4.92
N LYS A 162 23.26 5.79 4.62
CA LYS A 162 22.26 5.17 5.50
C LYS A 162 21.18 6.18 5.93
N THR A 163 20.70 6.97 4.97
CA THR A 163 19.68 8.01 5.18
C THR A 163 18.57 7.88 4.15
N TYR A 164 17.44 8.46 4.46
CA TYR A 164 16.27 8.57 3.57
C TYR A 164 16.14 10.01 3.06
N ASN A 165 15.90 10.17 1.77
CA ASN A 165 15.59 11.48 1.19
C ASN A 165 14.09 11.81 1.39
N TYR A 166 13.75 12.30 2.56
CA TYR A 166 12.39 12.65 2.93
C TYR A 166 12.09 14.11 2.53
N CYS A 167 11.39 14.33 1.43
CA CYS A 167 11.03 15.67 0.91
C CYS A 167 12.25 16.62 0.78
N GLY A 168 13.37 16.11 0.30
CA GLY A 168 14.61 16.88 0.13
C GLY A 168 15.44 17.06 1.43
N ARG A 169 14.99 16.50 2.55
CA ARG A 169 15.79 16.39 3.79
C ARG A 169 16.37 14.99 3.91
N GLU A 170 17.62 14.89 4.28
CA GLU A 170 18.20 13.60 4.67
C GLU A 170 17.85 13.34 6.14
N ILE A 171 17.17 12.23 6.41
CA ILE A 171 16.79 11.77 7.74
C ILE A 171 17.29 10.34 7.96
N ASP A 172 17.51 9.96 9.20
CA ASP A 172 17.92 8.60 9.55
C ASP A 172 16.74 7.67 9.86
N THR A 173 17.03 6.39 10.09
CA THR A 173 16.02 5.37 10.43
C THR A 173 15.19 5.76 11.67
N ASP A 174 15.80 6.42 12.65
CA ASP A 174 15.11 6.78 13.89
C ASP A 174 14.12 7.91 13.69
N GLU A 175 14.49 8.89 12.86
CA GLU A 175 13.60 9.97 12.47
C GLU A 175 12.42 9.44 11.65
N VAL A 176 12.65 8.50 10.71
CA VAL A 176 11.57 7.83 9.96
C VAL A 176 10.59 7.13 10.92
N ILE A 177 11.10 6.32 11.85
CA ILE A 177 10.26 5.63 12.83
C ILE A 177 9.47 6.64 13.68
N GLY A 178 10.09 7.77 14.05
CA GLY A 178 9.44 8.86 14.80
C GLY A 178 8.26 9.46 14.06
N ILE A 179 8.43 9.77 12.77
CA ILE A 179 7.38 10.31 11.90
C ILE A 179 6.22 9.31 11.76
N LEU A 180 6.52 8.04 11.48
CA LEU A 180 5.50 6.99 11.34
C LEU A 180 4.78 6.72 12.68
N LYS A 181 5.49 6.84 13.79
CA LYS A 181 4.86 6.74 15.12
C LYS A 181 3.83 7.82 15.33
N GLU A 182 4.17 9.07 15.01
CA GLU A 182 3.22 10.19 15.10
C GLU A 182 1.96 9.93 14.27
N ALA A 183 2.12 9.47 13.03
CA ALA A 183 1.00 9.12 12.17
C ALA A 183 0.10 8.03 12.78
N THR A 184 0.71 6.94 13.28
CA THR A 184 -0.04 5.81 13.88
C THR A 184 -0.64 6.14 15.26
N GLU A 185 -0.15 7.17 15.95
CA GLU A 185 -0.76 7.69 17.17
C GLU A 185 -1.96 8.59 16.87
N LYS A 186 -1.91 9.35 15.78
CA LYS A 186 -2.97 10.28 15.34
C LYS A 186 -4.12 9.55 14.64
N TYR A 187 -3.81 8.55 13.82
CA TYR A 187 -4.77 7.82 13.00
C TYR A 187 -4.76 6.32 13.28
N ASN A 188 -5.88 5.66 13.00
CA ASN A 188 -6.02 4.21 13.15
C ASN A 188 -5.42 3.49 11.95
N PHE A 189 -4.13 3.20 11.99
CA PHE A 189 -3.47 2.37 11.00
C PHE A 189 -3.67 0.88 11.31
N LEU A 190 -4.17 0.13 10.32
CA LEU A 190 -4.27 -1.32 10.43
C LEU A 190 -2.92 -1.96 10.12
N TYR A 191 -2.23 -1.47 9.10
CA TYR A 191 -0.85 -1.87 8.82
C TYR A 191 -0.07 -0.78 8.08
N LEU A 192 1.27 -0.87 8.17
CA LEU A 192 2.24 -0.10 7.40
C LEU A 192 3.08 -1.08 6.60
N GLU A 193 3.20 -0.84 5.31
CA GLU A 193 3.96 -1.62 4.36
C GLU A 193 5.26 -0.90 4.04
N ASP A 194 6.34 -1.67 3.98
CA ASP A 194 7.70 -1.27 3.66
C ASP A 194 8.15 0.11 4.24
N PRO A 195 7.99 0.29 5.57
CA PRO A 195 8.27 1.55 6.24
C PRO A 195 9.75 1.92 6.31
N LEU A 196 10.64 1.02 5.92
CA LEU A 196 12.10 1.16 5.91
C LEU A 196 12.71 0.43 4.72
N ASP A 197 13.99 0.70 4.45
CA ASP A 197 14.75 -0.02 3.41
C ASP A 197 14.70 -1.54 3.62
N GLU A 198 14.56 -2.28 2.53
CA GLU A 198 14.41 -3.74 2.51
C GLU A 198 15.60 -4.49 3.15
N ASN A 199 16.76 -3.84 3.24
CA ASN A 199 17.97 -4.42 3.83
C ASN A 199 18.26 -3.93 5.26
N ASP A 200 17.46 -2.99 5.81
CA ASP A 200 17.64 -2.46 7.17
C ASP A 200 16.95 -3.33 8.24
N TRP A 201 17.37 -4.59 8.37
CA TRP A 201 16.83 -5.54 9.35
C TRP A 201 16.87 -5.05 10.80
N GLU A 202 17.89 -4.26 11.17
CA GLU A 202 17.99 -3.67 12.51
C GLU A 202 16.94 -2.60 12.73
N GLY A 203 16.74 -1.74 11.74
CA GLY A 203 15.66 -0.74 11.72
C GLY A 203 14.28 -1.38 11.78
N TRP A 204 14.02 -2.42 10.99
CA TRP A 204 12.77 -3.18 11.03
C TRP A 204 12.49 -3.79 12.42
N ALA A 205 13.50 -4.40 13.03
CA ALA A 205 13.38 -4.96 14.39
C ALA A 205 13.13 -3.85 15.44
N LYS A 206 13.65 -2.64 15.23
CA LYS A 206 13.39 -1.47 16.07
C LYS A 206 11.99 -0.92 15.84
N ALA A 207 11.59 -0.75 14.58
CA ALA A 207 10.24 -0.29 14.19
C ALA A 207 9.15 -1.19 14.80
N ALA A 208 9.31 -2.51 14.73
CA ALA A 208 8.39 -3.48 15.32
C ALA A 208 8.20 -3.34 16.85
N LYS A 209 9.20 -2.84 17.55
CA LYS A 209 9.10 -2.58 19.00
C LYS A 209 8.46 -1.23 19.33
N ILE A 210 8.54 -0.27 18.43
CA ILE A 210 8.08 1.11 18.65
C ILE A 210 6.66 1.32 18.08
N LEU A 211 6.39 0.81 16.87
CA LEU A 211 5.12 0.98 16.15
C LEU A 211 4.09 -0.09 16.57
N THR A 212 3.82 -0.16 17.86
CA THR A 212 2.98 -1.24 18.44
C THR A 212 1.48 -1.07 18.20
N ARG A 213 1.04 0.03 17.60
CA ARG A 213 -0.38 0.31 17.32
C ARG A 213 -0.80 -0.10 15.90
N THR A 214 0.12 -0.62 15.12
CA THR A 214 -0.10 -1.06 13.74
C THR A 214 0.64 -2.37 13.49
N THR A 215 0.28 -3.08 12.43
CA THR A 215 1.04 -4.23 11.95
C THR A 215 2.05 -3.75 10.91
N LEU A 216 3.27 -4.27 10.94
CA LEU A 216 4.23 -4.06 9.86
C LEU A 216 4.05 -5.16 8.81
N CYS A 217 4.05 -4.76 7.55
CA CYS A 217 3.98 -5.62 6.38
C CYS A 217 5.24 -5.43 5.56
N GLY A 218 5.80 -6.48 4.99
CA GLY A 218 6.95 -6.41 4.10
C GLY A 218 6.62 -7.05 2.77
N ASP A 219 6.60 -6.27 1.70
CA ASP A 219 6.57 -6.71 0.31
C ASP A 219 7.97 -6.64 -0.28
N ASP A 220 8.58 -5.47 -0.35
CA ASP A 220 9.98 -5.27 -0.76
C ASP A 220 10.93 -6.04 0.16
N LEU A 221 10.71 -5.97 1.48
CA LEU A 221 11.48 -6.71 2.49
C LEU A 221 11.59 -8.21 2.17
N THR A 222 10.54 -8.80 1.63
CA THR A 222 10.46 -10.23 1.30
C THR A 222 10.62 -10.51 -0.18
N VAL A 223 10.90 -9.49 -1.00
CA VAL A 223 10.98 -9.56 -2.48
C VAL A 223 9.70 -10.18 -3.08
N THR A 224 8.55 -9.89 -2.49
CA THR A 224 7.24 -10.49 -2.83
C THR A 224 7.30 -12.02 -2.85
N SER A 225 8.14 -12.64 -2.02
CA SER A 225 8.37 -14.09 -2.00
C SER A 225 7.93 -14.72 -0.69
N ALA A 226 7.22 -15.82 -0.77
CA ALA A 226 6.81 -16.64 0.38
C ALA A 226 7.86 -17.69 0.80
N VAL A 227 9.05 -17.69 0.18
CA VAL A 227 10.09 -18.72 0.35
C VAL A 227 11.40 -18.11 0.72
#